data_8ceb71b9762c26e125ca8cb398c174d4
#
_entry.id   8ceb71b9762c26e125ca8cb398c174d4
#
_cell.length_a   1.000
_cell.length_b   1.000
_cell.length_c   1.000
_cell.angle_alpha   90.00
_cell.angle_beta   90.00
_cell.angle_gamma   90.00
#
_symmetry.space_group_name_H-M   'P 1'
#
loop_
_entity.id
_entity.type
_entity.pdbx_description
1 polymer ?
#
loop_
_entity_poly.entity_id
_entity_poly.type
_entity_poly.pdbx_seq_one_letter_code
_entity_poly.pdbx_strand_id
1 'polypeptide(L)'
;MALATVQSRALQGLDAAAVTVEVHLANGLPSFTLVGLADVEVKEARERVRSALQNAGLEFPHNKRITVNLAPADLPKDSGRFDLPIALGILAASGQIDAAQLAGWEFAGELALSGELRPVRGALATALALRRSAPDIRLVLPTESAGEAALVPGREVYGARHLLDVVQRFLPPAVAAQAAAGAAGAADQSGWARMEPAAAGPQPVYADLSDVKGQAAAKRALKIAAAGGHSLLMVGPPGSGKSMLAQRFAGLLPPMELDEALESAAIASLAGRFALERWGTRPTCSPHHTASAVALVGGGSPPRPGEISLAHYGVLFLDELPEFPRAALEALREPLETGTITIARAARRAEFPARFQLIAAMNPTPCGGLGTAEQPYRASPEQIARYQARLSGPLLDRIDLQIEVPSLPATELLQAPPGEGTAAIRERVVAARQRAMQRQGHANQALQGQAIDTHVTLEPATLAFLQKTAARLGWSARSTHRTLKVARTIADLAGAEAVQTAHVAEAVQYRRALRPAAGQA
;
A
#
# COMPACT_ATOMS: atom_id res chain seq x y z
N MET A 1 -31.61 -19.06 -30.33
CA MET A 1 -30.30 -18.47 -30.11
C MET A 1 -30.21 -18.17 -28.62
N ALA A 2 -29.26 -18.75 -27.94
CA ALA A 2 -29.12 -18.53 -26.51
C ALA A 2 -27.91 -17.60 -26.27
N LEU A 3 -28.19 -16.38 -25.84
CA LEU A 3 -27.21 -15.38 -25.38
C LEU A 3 -27.42 -15.14 -23.92
N ALA A 4 -26.35 -15.19 -23.11
CA ALA A 4 -26.37 -14.83 -21.70
C ALA A 4 -25.25 -13.85 -21.41
N THR A 5 -25.47 -12.99 -20.43
CA THR A 5 -24.50 -11.99 -19.96
C THR A 5 -24.24 -12.15 -18.49
N VAL A 6 -22.97 -12.09 -18.07
CA VAL A 6 -22.53 -12.14 -16.68
C VAL A 6 -21.57 -10.99 -16.43
N GLN A 7 -21.72 -10.32 -15.30
CA GLN A 7 -20.88 -9.18 -14.97
C GLN A 7 -19.65 -9.60 -14.16
N SER A 8 -18.51 -8.98 -14.45
CA SER A 8 -17.22 -9.19 -13.78
C SER A 8 -16.38 -7.91 -13.83
N ARG A 9 -15.14 -7.97 -13.35
CA ARG A 9 -14.19 -6.84 -13.44
C ARG A 9 -12.78 -7.27 -13.81
N ALA A 10 -12.09 -6.41 -14.56
CA ALA A 10 -10.67 -6.52 -14.84
C ALA A 10 -9.89 -5.51 -14.00
N LEU A 11 -8.75 -5.92 -13.46
CA LEU A 11 -7.89 -5.07 -12.63
C LEU A 11 -6.97 -4.19 -13.48
N GLN A 12 -6.88 -2.91 -13.14
CA GLN A 12 -5.93 -1.95 -13.67
C GLN A 12 -5.26 -1.18 -12.51
N GLY A 13 -4.18 -1.72 -11.98
CA GLY A 13 -3.63 -1.21 -10.73
C GLY A 13 -4.63 -1.39 -9.58
N LEU A 14 -4.99 -0.32 -8.88
CA LEU A 14 -6.04 -0.33 -7.85
C LEU A 14 -7.47 -0.17 -8.38
N ASP A 15 -7.63 0.17 -9.64
CA ASP A 15 -8.94 0.26 -10.26
C ASP A 15 -9.38 -1.10 -10.80
N ALA A 16 -10.69 -1.32 -10.80
CA ALA A 16 -11.31 -2.52 -11.36
C ALA A 16 -12.42 -2.10 -12.33
N ALA A 17 -12.10 -2.12 -13.62
CA ALA A 17 -13.02 -1.74 -14.67
C ALA A 17 -14.07 -2.84 -14.92
N ALA A 18 -15.32 -2.44 -15.18
CA ALA A 18 -16.40 -3.37 -15.46
C ALA A 18 -16.13 -4.18 -16.75
N VAL A 19 -16.41 -5.47 -16.70
CA VAL A 19 -16.32 -6.40 -17.84
C VAL A 19 -17.62 -7.17 -17.95
N THR A 20 -18.23 -7.13 -19.13
CA THR A 20 -19.38 -7.96 -19.46
C THR A 20 -18.89 -9.23 -20.16
N VAL A 21 -19.19 -10.37 -19.58
CA VAL A 21 -18.94 -11.69 -20.16
C VAL A 21 -20.18 -12.11 -20.90
N GLU A 22 -20.12 -12.08 -22.24
CA GLU A 22 -21.22 -12.46 -23.12
C GLU A 22 -20.97 -13.87 -23.66
N VAL A 23 -21.89 -14.79 -23.44
CA VAL A 23 -21.78 -16.16 -23.91
C VAL A 23 -22.91 -16.47 -24.91
N HIS A 24 -22.53 -16.83 -26.11
CA HIS A 24 -23.45 -17.19 -27.19
C HIS A 24 -23.28 -18.66 -27.58
N LEU A 25 -24.40 -19.40 -27.58
CA LEU A 25 -24.48 -20.78 -28.05
C LEU A 25 -25.21 -20.85 -29.39
N ALA A 26 -24.52 -21.35 -30.41
CA ALA A 26 -25.06 -21.52 -31.75
C ALA A 26 -24.98 -22.98 -32.20
N ASN A 27 -25.87 -23.36 -33.12
CA ASN A 27 -25.77 -24.63 -33.84
C ASN A 27 -24.61 -24.55 -34.85
N GLY A 28 -23.89 -25.65 -35.06
CA GLY A 28 -22.78 -25.72 -35.99
C GLY A 28 -21.68 -26.68 -35.51
N LEU A 29 -20.54 -26.66 -36.19
CA LEU A 29 -19.40 -27.47 -35.76
C LEU A 29 -18.97 -27.07 -34.34
N PRO A 30 -18.78 -28.02 -33.42
CA PRO A 30 -18.37 -27.75 -32.06
C PRO A 30 -17.08 -26.96 -32.03
N SER A 31 -17.13 -25.82 -31.37
CA SER A 31 -15.96 -24.98 -31.16
C SER A 31 -16.11 -24.12 -29.89
N PHE A 32 -15.00 -23.72 -29.29
CA PHE A 32 -14.96 -22.76 -28.20
C PHE A 32 -14.03 -21.62 -28.61
N THR A 33 -14.59 -20.43 -28.75
CA THR A 33 -13.86 -19.23 -29.15
C THR A 33 -13.99 -18.19 -28.07
N LEU A 34 -12.84 -17.63 -27.64
CA LEU A 34 -12.76 -16.54 -26.67
C LEU A 34 -12.23 -15.29 -27.37
N VAL A 35 -12.94 -14.17 -27.25
CA VAL A 35 -12.61 -12.86 -27.84
C VAL A 35 -12.57 -11.78 -26.77
N GLY A 36 -11.86 -10.64 -27.00
CA GLY A 36 -11.79 -9.50 -26.08
C GLY A 36 -10.47 -9.39 -25.35
N LEU A 37 -9.36 -9.19 -26.03
CA LEU A 37 -8.00 -8.91 -25.50
C LEU A 37 -7.60 -9.76 -24.28
N ALA A 38 -7.93 -11.06 -24.33
CA ALA A 38 -7.61 -12.03 -23.31
C ALA A 38 -6.14 -12.44 -23.40
N ASP A 39 -5.44 -12.50 -22.26
CA ASP A 39 -4.08 -13.03 -22.19
C ASP A 39 -4.05 -14.59 -22.24
N VAL A 40 -2.87 -15.17 -22.05
CA VAL A 40 -2.69 -16.63 -22.12
C VAL A 40 -3.48 -17.33 -21.00
N GLU A 41 -3.45 -16.83 -19.77
CA GLU A 41 -4.15 -17.44 -18.63
C GLU A 41 -5.66 -17.48 -18.83
N VAL A 42 -6.23 -16.43 -19.43
CA VAL A 42 -7.68 -16.37 -19.77
C VAL A 42 -8.00 -17.30 -20.95
N LYS A 43 -7.09 -17.45 -21.91
CA LYS A 43 -7.29 -18.41 -23.03
C LYS A 43 -7.31 -19.86 -22.56
N GLU A 44 -6.58 -20.19 -21.50
CA GLU A 44 -6.58 -21.51 -20.85
C GLU A 44 -7.88 -21.79 -20.07
N ALA A 45 -8.69 -20.77 -19.77
CA ALA A 45 -9.96 -20.91 -19.08
C ALA A 45 -10.89 -21.94 -19.75
N ARG A 46 -10.77 -22.10 -21.06
CA ARG A 46 -11.55 -23.09 -21.81
C ARG A 46 -11.46 -24.50 -21.22
N GLU A 47 -10.25 -24.97 -20.96
CA GLU A 47 -10.06 -26.34 -20.48
C GLU A 47 -10.43 -26.45 -18.98
N ARG A 48 -10.14 -25.41 -18.18
CA ARG A 48 -10.53 -25.37 -16.77
C ARG A 48 -12.05 -25.37 -16.60
N VAL A 49 -12.75 -24.49 -17.32
CA VAL A 49 -14.21 -24.38 -17.27
C VAL A 49 -14.87 -25.65 -17.75
N ARG A 50 -14.40 -26.24 -18.88
CA ARG A 50 -14.95 -27.50 -19.40
C ARG A 50 -14.82 -28.61 -18.37
N SER A 51 -13.62 -28.81 -17.82
CA SER A 51 -13.37 -29.87 -16.85
C SER A 51 -14.15 -29.67 -15.56
N ALA A 52 -14.21 -28.43 -15.07
CA ALA A 52 -14.94 -28.08 -13.86
C ALA A 52 -16.45 -28.35 -13.99
N LEU A 53 -17.07 -27.98 -15.13
CA LEU A 53 -18.48 -28.28 -15.39
C LEU A 53 -18.73 -29.77 -15.42
N GLN A 54 -17.93 -30.54 -16.15
CA GLN A 54 -18.07 -32.00 -16.26
C GLN A 54 -17.89 -32.73 -14.92
N ASN A 55 -16.85 -32.37 -14.17
CA ASN A 55 -16.57 -32.98 -12.86
C ASN A 55 -17.58 -32.56 -11.78
N ALA A 56 -18.22 -31.41 -11.94
CA ALA A 56 -19.33 -30.96 -11.09
C ALA A 56 -20.67 -31.62 -11.47
N GLY A 57 -20.71 -32.51 -12.48
CA GLY A 57 -21.96 -33.18 -12.95
C GLY A 57 -22.88 -32.25 -13.74
N LEU A 58 -22.38 -31.13 -14.23
CA LEU A 58 -23.12 -30.14 -15.04
C LEU A 58 -22.91 -30.42 -16.53
N GLU A 59 -23.90 -30.12 -17.35
CA GLU A 59 -23.84 -30.38 -18.79
C GLU A 59 -22.98 -29.31 -19.50
N PHE A 60 -21.92 -29.77 -20.18
CA PHE A 60 -21.17 -28.94 -21.10
C PHE A 60 -21.73 -29.11 -22.54
N PRO A 61 -22.08 -28.02 -23.27
CA PRO A 61 -22.71 -28.10 -24.57
C PRO A 61 -21.73 -28.58 -25.67
N HIS A 62 -21.46 -29.90 -25.73
CA HIS A 62 -20.48 -30.50 -26.65
C HIS A 62 -20.84 -30.35 -28.14
N ASN A 63 -22.12 -30.23 -28.46
CA ASN A 63 -22.64 -30.18 -29.83
C ASN A 63 -22.93 -28.74 -30.31
N LYS A 64 -22.43 -27.73 -29.59
CA LYS A 64 -22.65 -26.32 -29.89
C LYS A 64 -21.35 -25.59 -30.21
N ARG A 65 -21.49 -24.52 -30.98
CA ARG A 65 -20.46 -23.50 -31.12
C ARG A 65 -20.62 -22.52 -29.99
N ILE A 66 -19.61 -22.45 -29.13
CA ILE A 66 -19.56 -21.57 -27.97
C ILE A 66 -18.66 -20.36 -28.31
N THR A 67 -19.21 -19.16 -28.23
CA THR A 67 -18.46 -17.93 -28.38
C THR A 67 -18.57 -17.14 -27.06
N VAL A 68 -17.45 -16.85 -26.45
CA VAL A 68 -17.34 -16.02 -25.22
C VAL A 68 -16.69 -14.71 -25.62
N ASN A 69 -17.36 -13.59 -25.38
CA ASN A 69 -16.82 -12.25 -25.58
C ASN A 69 -16.66 -11.55 -24.26
N LEU A 70 -15.44 -11.04 -23.97
CA LEU A 70 -15.13 -10.26 -22.80
C LEU A 70 -15.10 -8.77 -23.19
N ALA A 71 -16.21 -8.07 -23.03
CA ALA A 71 -16.36 -6.66 -23.39
C ALA A 71 -16.01 -5.73 -22.22
N PRO A 72 -15.39 -4.56 -22.46
CA PRO A 72 -14.97 -4.01 -23.75
C PRO A 72 -13.67 -4.64 -24.28
N ALA A 73 -13.47 -4.62 -25.60
CA ALA A 73 -12.36 -5.34 -26.24
C ALA A 73 -10.98 -4.67 -26.06
N ASP A 74 -10.94 -3.37 -25.77
CA ASP A 74 -9.74 -2.58 -25.57
C ASP A 74 -9.12 -2.72 -24.16
N LEU A 75 -9.88 -3.29 -23.21
CA LEU A 75 -9.43 -3.53 -21.84
C LEU A 75 -8.68 -4.87 -21.76
N PRO A 76 -7.41 -4.90 -21.30
CA PRO A 76 -6.70 -6.16 -21.06
C PRO A 76 -7.36 -6.99 -19.96
N LYS A 77 -7.56 -8.29 -20.21
CA LYS A 77 -8.07 -9.26 -19.24
C LYS A 77 -6.97 -10.25 -18.92
N ASP A 78 -6.62 -10.33 -17.67
CA ASP A 78 -5.59 -11.20 -17.13
C ASP A 78 -6.14 -12.03 -15.97
N SER A 79 -5.45 -13.11 -15.65
CA SER A 79 -5.76 -14.06 -14.58
C SER A 79 -6.98 -14.96 -14.81
N GLY A 80 -7.04 -16.06 -14.06
CA GLY A 80 -8.15 -17.03 -14.08
C GLY A 80 -9.48 -16.52 -13.48
N ARG A 81 -9.56 -15.26 -13.04
CA ARG A 81 -10.75 -14.69 -12.39
C ARG A 81 -12.03 -14.76 -13.23
N PHE A 82 -11.90 -14.90 -14.56
CA PHE A 82 -13.02 -14.99 -15.47
C PHE A 82 -13.58 -16.40 -15.64
N ASP A 83 -12.95 -17.44 -15.04
CA ASP A 83 -13.42 -18.82 -15.18
C ASP A 83 -14.84 -18.99 -14.65
N LEU A 84 -15.11 -18.48 -13.43
CA LEU A 84 -16.45 -18.54 -12.83
C LEU A 84 -17.51 -17.81 -13.68
N PRO A 85 -17.34 -16.53 -14.06
CA PRO A 85 -18.34 -15.85 -14.90
C PRO A 85 -18.51 -16.48 -16.28
N ILE A 86 -17.46 -17.07 -16.88
CA ILE A 86 -17.57 -17.82 -18.14
C ILE A 86 -18.41 -19.09 -17.95
N ALA A 87 -18.16 -19.86 -16.87
CA ALA A 87 -18.92 -21.05 -16.54
C ALA A 87 -20.41 -20.73 -16.34
N LEU A 88 -20.71 -19.69 -15.55
CA LEU A 88 -22.09 -19.24 -15.33
C LEU A 88 -22.76 -18.78 -16.63
N GLY A 89 -22.03 -18.06 -17.48
CA GLY A 89 -22.53 -17.65 -18.79
C GLY A 89 -22.89 -18.83 -19.69
N ILE A 90 -22.10 -19.91 -19.71
CA ILE A 90 -22.37 -21.14 -20.45
C ILE A 90 -23.63 -21.83 -19.89
N LEU A 91 -23.74 -21.96 -18.56
CA LEU A 91 -24.88 -22.56 -17.89
C LEU A 91 -26.18 -21.76 -18.12
N ALA A 92 -26.10 -20.44 -18.07
CA ALA A 92 -27.23 -19.55 -18.35
C ALA A 92 -27.67 -19.63 -19.81
N ALA A 93 -26.73 -19.62 -20.76
CA ALA A 93 -27.02 -19.75 -22.19
C ALA A 93 -27.57 -21.13 -22.57
N SER A 94 -27.25 -22.19 -21.79
CA SER A 94 -27.80 -23.53 -21.97
C SER A 94 -29.12 -23.76 -21.20
N GLY A 95 -29.56 -22.82 -20.38
CA GLY A 95 -30.79 -22.89 -19.58
C GLY A 95 -30.69 -23.74 -18.33
N GLN A 96 -29.48 -24.11 -17.90
CA GLN A 96 -29.27 -24.85 -16.65
C GLN A 96 -29.40 -23.96 -15.41
N ILE A 97 -29.15 -22.66 -15.54
CA ILE A 97 -29.44 -21.64 -14.54
C ILE A 97 -30.28 -20.52 -15.15
N ASP A 98 -30.98 -19.76 -14.32
CA ASP A 98 -31.84 -18.67 -14.75
C ASP A 98 -31.01 -17.39 -14.96
N ALA A 99 -30.82 -17.01 -16.23
CA ALA A 99 -30.07 -15.82 -16.63
C ALA A 99 -30.61 -14.50 -16.01
N ALA A 100 -31.93 -14.42 -15.74
CA ALA A 100 -32.54 -13.22 -15.16
C ALA A 100 -32.13 -13.00 -13.70
N GLN A 101 -31.87 -14.09 -12.97
CA GLN A 101 -31.42 -14.00 -11.57
C GLN A 101 -29.98 -13.53 -11.41
N LEU A 102 -29.16 -13.56 -12.48
CA LEU A 102 -27.78 -13.04 -12.47
C LEU A 102 -27.74 -11.50 -12.47
N ALA A 103 -28.85 -10.84 -12.77
CA ALA A 103 -28.95 -9.38 -12.70
C ALA A 103 -28.69 -8.88 -11.28
N GLY A 104 -27.86 -7.83 -11.12
CA GLY A 104 -27.50 -7.29 -9.81
C GLY A 104 -26.36 -8.04 -9.11
N TRP A 105 -25.69 -8.96 -9.80
CA TRP A 105 -24.55 -9.71 -9.30
C TRP A 105 -23.31 -9.52 -10.18
N GLU A 106 -22.15 -9.44 -9.56
CA GLU A 106 -20.85 -9.57 -10.22
C GLU A 106 -20.09 -10.78 -9.66
N PHE A 107 -19.33 -11.45 -10.51
CA PHE A 107 -18.66 -12.69 -10.19
C PHE A 107 -17.19 -12.62 -10.56
N ALA A 108 -16.31 -13.17 -9.71
CA ALA A 108 -14.92 -13.44 -10.07
C ALA A 108 -14.44 -14.68 -9.30
N GLY A 109 -13.71 -15.57 -9.99
CA GLY A 109 -13.18 -16.79 -9.37
C GLY A 109 -12.44 -17.63 -10.40
N GLU A 110 -11.30 -18.18 -10.03
CA GLU A 110 -10.58 -19.18 -10.80
C GLU A 110 -11.15 -20.57 -10.46
N LEU A 111 -11.35 -21.41 -11.48
CA LEU A 111 -11.85 -22.77 -11.29
C LEU A 111 -10.70 -23.79 -11.33
N ALA A 112 -10.63 -24.62 -10.30
CA ALA A 112 -9.91 -25.87 -10.38
C ALA A 112 -10.66 -26.85 -11.32
N LEU A 113 -9.96 -27.86 -11.82
CA LEU A 113 -10.58 -28.88 -12.69
C LEU A 113 -11.68 -29.70 -11.96
N SER A 114 -11.62 -29.76 -10.62
CA SER A 114 -12.64 -30.36 -9.74
C SER A 114 -13.93 -29.54 -9.65
N GLY A 115 -13.90 -28.25 -10.00
CA GLY A 115 -14.99 -27.29 -9.77
C GLY A 115 -14.82 -26.46 -8.49
N GLU A 116 -13.76 -26.68 -7.70
CA GLU A 116 -13.41 -25.83 -6.58
C GLU A 116 -13.02 -24.43 -7.03
N LEU A 117 -13.38 -23.42 -6.23
CA LEU A 117 -13.04 -22.02 -6.47
C LEU A 117 -11.72 -21.68 -5.77
N ARG A 118 -10.74 -21.24 -6.56
CA ARG A 118 -9.44 -20.77 -6.10
C ARG A 118 -9.42 -19.27 -5.86
N PRO A 119 -8.65 -18.79 -4.86
CA PRO A 119 -8.54 -17.37 -4.56
C PRO A 119 -8.10 -16.54 -5.75
N VAL A 120 -8.67 -15.33 -5.85
CA VAL A 120 -8.31 -14.33 -6.86
C VAL A 120 -7.66 -13.11 -6.21
N ARG A 121 -6.66 -12.55 -6.85
CA ARG A 121 -5.98 -11.35 -6.36
C ARG A 121 -6.85 -10.10 -6.56
N GLY A 122 -6.66 -9.10 -5.69
CA GLY A 122 -7.32 -7.81 -5.81
C GLY A 122 -8.83 -7.84 -5.55
N ALA A 123 -9.30 -8.77 -4.73
CA ALA A 123 -10.69 -8.83 -4.29
C ALA A 123 -11.13 -7.53 -3.61
N LEU A 124 -10.27 -6.97 -2.75
CA LEU A 124 -10.51 -5.72 -2.07
C LEU A 124 -10.55 -4.53 -3.03
N ALA A 125 -9.66 -4.47 -4.04
CA ALA A 125 -9.69 -3.45 -5.08
C ALA A 125 -10.99 -3.53 -5.90
N THR A 126 -11.46 -4.75 -6.21
CA THR A 126 -12.74 -5.00 -6.87
C THR A 126 -13.92 -4.46 -6.05
N ALA A 127 -13.96 -4.76 -4.75
CA ALA A 127 -15.02 -4.28 -3.86
C ALA A 127 -15.00 -2.75 -3.69
N LEU A 128 -13.82 -2.13 -3.61
CA LEU A 128 -13.67 -0.67 -3.58
C LEU A 128 -14.17 0.00 -4.86
N ALA A 129 -13.84 -0.58 -6.03
CA ALA A 129 -14.34 -0.08 -7.31
C ALA A 129 -15.87 -0.17 -7.40
N LEU A 130 -16.45 -1.29 -6.96
CA LEU A 130 -17.90 -1.47 -6.86
C LEU A 130 -18.56 -0.44 -5.93
N ARG A 131 -17.98 -0.18 -4.77
CA ARG A 131 -18.48 0.84 -3.83
C ARG A 131 -18.61 2.21 -4.51
N ARG A 132 -17.68 2.55 -5.41
CA ARG A 132 -17.66 3.85 -6.10
C ARG A 132 -18.60 3.90 -7.29
N SER A 133 -18.72 2.81 -8.06
CA SER A 133 -19.39 2.81 -9.37
C SER A 133 -20.78 2.16 -9.38
N ALA A 134 -21.04 1.19 -8.52
CA ALA A 134 -22.24 0.39 -8.51
C ALA A 134 -22.55 -0.14 -7.09
N PRO A 135 -23.02 0.73 -6.17
CA PRO A 135 -23.19 0.38 -4.75
C PRO A 135 -24.22 -0.73 -4.49
N ASP A 136 -25.18 -0.95 -5.37
CA ASP A 136 -26.26 -1.95 -5.18
C ASP A 136 -25.90 -3.34 -5.73
N ILE A 137 -24.78 -3.50 -6.40
CA ILE A 137 -24.34 -4.77 -6.97
C ILE A 137 -23.75 -5.67 -5.89
N ARG A 138 -24.20 -6.93 -5.83
CA ARG A 138 -23.66 -7.98 -4.96
C ARG A 138 -22.46 -8.65 -5.62
N LEU A 139 -21.46 -9.00 -4.83
CA LEU A 139 -20.21 -9.57 -5.30
C LEU A 139 -20.06 -11.03 -4.83
N VAL A 140 -19.78 -11.94 -5.74
CA VAL A 140 -19.48 -13.34 -5.46
C VAL A 140 -18.02 -13.64 -5.75
N LEU A 141 -17.33 -14.17 -4.76
CA LEU A 141 -15.91 -14.49 -4.80
C LEU A 141 -15.63 -15.86 -4.17
N PRO A 142 -14.47 -16.47 -4.44
CA PRO A 142 -13.97 -17.56 -3.61
C PRO A 142 -13.91 -17.14 -2.14
N THR A 143 -14.25 -18.04 -1.21
CA THR A 143 -14.44 -17.72 0.23
C THR A 143 -13.24 -16.97 0.83
N GLU A 144 -12.01 -17.37 0.49
CA GLU A 144 -10.80 -16.72 0.98
C GLU A 144 -10.69 -15.26 0.50
N SER A 145 -11.00 -15.01 -0.77
CA SER A 145 -10.99 -13.65 -1.34
C SER A 145 -12.20 -12.83 -0.90
N ALA A 146 -13.33 -13.47 -0.61
CA ALA A 146 -14.54 -12.80 -0.15
C ALA A 146 -14.35 -12.16 1.22
N GLY A 147 -13.56 -12.78 2.12
CA GLY A 147 -13.20 -12.21 3.42
C GLY A 147 -12.46 -10.87 3.31
N GLU A 148 -11.57 -10.73 2.34
CA GLU A 148 -10.90 -9.43 2.06
C GLU A 148 -11.89 -8.38 1.54
N ALA A 149 -12.74 -8.76 0.58
CA ALA A 149 -13.70 -7.86 -0.05
C ALA A 149 -14.77 -7.36 0.94
N ALA A 150 -15.15 -8.18 1.92
CA ALA A 150 -16.14 -7.86 2.96
C ALA A 150 -15.67 -6.73 3.91
N LEU A 151 -14.37 -6.42 3.97
CA LEU A 151 -13.85 -5.28 4.73
C LEU A 151 -14.33 -3.92 4.20
N VAL A 152 -14.83 -3.87 2.96
CA VAL A 152 -15.35 -2.63 2.35
C VAL A 152 -16.76 -2.37 2.87
N PRO A 153 -17.00 -1.28 3.64
CA PRO A 153 -18.31 -0.99 4.23
C PRO A 153 -19.41 -0.83 3.18
N GLY A 154 -20.61 -1.28 3.54
CA GLY A 154 -21.78 -1.15 2.68
C GLY A 154 -21.77 -2.06 1.46
N ARG A 155 -20.92 -3.09 1.42
CA ARG A 155 -20.89 -4.08 0.34
C ARG A 155 -21.53 -5.39 0.78
N GLU A 156 -22.39 -5.96 -0.08
CA GLU A 156 -22.85 -7.32 0.06
C GLU A 156 -21.91 -8.25 -0.71
N VAL A 157 -21.12 -9.01 0.03
CA VAL A 157 -20.14 -9.96 -0.51
C VAL A 157 -20.53 -11.37 -0.09
N TYR A 158 -20.48 -12.28 -1.03
CA TYR A 158 -20.77 -13.69 -0.81
C TYR A 158 -19.54 -14.53 -1.16
N GLY A 159 -19.21 -15.46 -0.27
CA GLY A 159 -18.17 -16.46 -0.47
C GLY A 159 -18.76 -17.76 -1.01
N ALA A 160 -18.03 -18.41 -1.93
CA ALA A 160 -18.33 -19.76 -2.38
C ALA A 160 -17.04 -20.58 -2.46
N ARG A 161 -17.12 -21.88 -2.17
CA ARG A 161 -15.98 -22.82 -2.21
C ARG A 161 -15.93 -23.63 -3.51
N HIS A 162 -17.10 -23.86 -4.08
CA HIS A 162 -17.25 -24.71 -5.25
C HIS A 162 -18.24 -24.08 -6.26
N LEU A 163 -18.10 -24.42 -7.54
CA LEU A 163 -19.01 -23.97 -8.59
C LEU A 163 -20.48 -24.32 -8.27
N LEU A 164 -20.73 -25.50 -7.70
CA LEU A 164 -22.07 -25.94 -7.33
C LEU A 164 -22.74 -25.04 -6.26
N ASP A 165 -21.96 -24.47 -5.33
CA ASP A 165 -22.49 -23.54 -4.33
C ASP A 165 -23.13 -22.30 -4.99
N VAL A 166 -22.50 -21.84 -6.09
CA VAL A 166 -23.01 -20.72 -6.89
C VAL A 166 -24.19 -21.16 -7.75
N VAL A 167 -24.07 -22.28 -8.47
CA VAL A 167 -25.11 -22.78 -9.40
C VAL A 167 -26.42 -23.03 -8.67
N GLN A 168 -26.39 -23.66 -7.50
CA GLN A 168 -27.60 -23.95 -6.71
C GLN A 168 -28.41 -22.69 -6.38
N ARG A 169 -27.76 -21.56 -6.25
CA ARG A 169 -28.40 -20.28 -5.92
C ARG A 169 -29.16 -19.66 -7.10
N PHE A 170 -28.80 -20.02 -8.32
CA PHE A 170 -29.35 -19.48 -9.56
C PHE A 170 -30.13 -20.51 -10.39
N LEU A 171 -30.53 -21.62 -9.78
CA LEU A 171 -31.36 -22.63 -10.45
C LEU A 171 -32.71 -22.03 -10.88
N PRO A 172 -33.27 -22.50 -12.02
CA PRO A 172 -34.63 -22.15 -12.40
C PRO A 172 -35.63 -22.47 -11.28
N PRO A 173 -36.64 -21.61 -11.01
CA PRO A 173 -37.55 -21.76 -9.86
C PRO A 173 -38.22 -23.15 -9.74
N ALA A 174 -38.53 -23.77 -10.85
CA ALA A 174 -39.13 -25.11 -10.87
C ALA A 174 -38.15 -26.20 -10.37
N VAL A 175 -36.86 -26.10 -10.74
CA VAL A 175 -35.81 -27.03 -10.32
C VAL A 175 -35.42 -26.77 -8.85
N ALA A 176 -35.34 -25.49 -8.45
CA ALA A 176 -35.07 -25.13 -7.08
C ALA A 176 -36.13 -25.64 -6.11
N ALA A 177 -37.42 -25.57 -6.48
CA ALA A 177 -38.52 -26.12 -5.67
C ALA A 177 -38.43 -27.64 -5.50
N GLN A 178 -38.05 -28.38 -6.53
CA GLN A 178 -37.83 -29.83 -6.48
C GLN A 178 -36.63 -30.22 -5.61
N ALA A 179 -35.50 -29.48 -5.73
CA ALA A 179 -34.31 -29.68 -4.90
C ALA A 179 -34.60 -29.43 -3.42
N ALA A 180 -35.35 -28.39 -3.10
CA ALA A 180 -35.75 -28.08 -1.73
C ALA A 180 -36.67 -29.13 -1.10
N ALA A 181 -37.59 -29.71 -1.87
CA ALA A 181 -38.47 -30.79 -1.43
C ALA A 181 -37.71 -32.11 -1.13
N GLY A 182 -36.58 -32.35 -1.80
CA GLY A 182 -35.73 -33.53 -1.57
C GLY A 182 -34.71 -33.35 -0.43
N ALA A 183 -34.44 -32.12 0.00
CA ALA A 183 -33.38 -31.80 0.96
C ALA A 183 -33.90 -31.62 2.42
N ALA A 184 -35.12 -32.01 2.71
CA ALA A 184 -35.70 -31.90 4.08
C ALA A 184 -34.90 -32.78 5.04
N GLY A 185 -33.89 -32.22 5.68
CA GLY A 185 -33.06 -32.89 6.70
C GLY A 185 -31.54 -32.81 6.52
N ALA A 186 -31.03 -32.29 5.42
CA ALA A 186 -29.59 -32.03 5.27
C ALA A 186 -29.25 -30.66 5.86
N ALA A 187 -28.41 -30.65 6.90
CA ALA A 187 -27.81 -29.41 7.39
C ALA A 187 -27.14 -28.68 6.22
N ASP A 188 -27.30 -27.37 6.18
CA ASP A 188 -26.73 -26.48 5.14
C ASP A 188 -25.21 -26.67 5.05
N GLN A 189 -24.79 -27.62 4.21
CA GLN A 189 -23.39 -27.85 3.86
C GLN A 189 -22.96 -27.01 2.65
N SER A 190 -23.81 -26.07 2.21
CA SER A 190 -23.45 -25.21 1.10
C SER A 190 -22.25 -24.35 1.45
N GLY A 191 -21.26 -24.30 0.58
CA GLY A 191 -20.11 -23.43 0.72
C GLY A 191 -20.48 -21.94 0.48
N TRP A 192 -21.76 -21.63 0.22
CA TRP A 192 -22.26 -20.28 0.02
C TRP A 192 -22.54 -19.57 1.33
N ALA A 193 -21.87 -18.46 1.57
CA ALA A 193 -22.10 -17.66 2.78
C ALA A 193 -22.00 -16.17 2.47
N ARG A 194 -22.90 -15.37 3.08
CA ARG A 194 -22.69 -13.91 3.15
C ARG A 194 -21.52 -13.65 4.10
N MET A 195 -20.55 -12.87 3.63
CA MET A 195 -19.37 -12.55 4.42
C MET A 195 -19.62 -11.31 5.25
N GLU A 196 -19.36 -11.44 6.55
CA GLU A 196 -19.37 -10.29 7.46
C GLU A 196 -17.96 -9.69 7.53
N PRO A 197 -17.85 -8.34 7.69
CA PRO A 197 -16.57 -7.69 7.87
C PRO A 197 -15.83 -8.28 9.08
N ALA A 198 -14.62 -8.74 8.89
CA ALA A 198 -13.82 -9.17 10.02
C ALA A 198 -13.49 -7.99 10.94
N ALA A 199 -13.57 -8.23 12.24
CA ALA A 199 -13.10 -7.27 13.24
C ALA A 199 -11.59 -7.00 13.01
N ALA A 200 -11.16 -5.78 13.34
CA ALA A 200 -9.73 -5.46 13.34
C ALA A 200 -8.98 -6.46 14.24
N GLY A 201 -7.91 -7.04 13.70
CA GLY A 201 -7.06 -7.93 14.46
C GLY A 201 -6.38 -7.22 15.66
N PRO A 202 -5.74 -7.96 16.56
CA PRO A 202 -4.99 -7.37 17.65
C PRO A 202 -3.94 -6.45 17.09
N GLN A 203 -3.80 -5.26 17.71
CA GLN A 203 -2.76 -4.31 17.28
C GLN A 203 -1.38 -4.96 17.42
N PRO A 204 -0.48 -4.79 16.44
CA PRO A 204 0.85 -5.35 16.51
C PRO A 204 1.59 -4.81 17.73
N VAL A 205 2.27 -5.69 18.44
CA VAL A 205 3.12 -5.31 19.56
C VAL A 205 4.44 -4.80 18.98
N TYR A 206 4.68 -3.51 19.10
CA TYR A 206 5.95 -2.90 18.72
C TYR A 206 6.90 -2.90 19.92
N ALA A 207 8.21 -3.01 19.66
CA ALA A 207 9.21 -2.81 20.69
C ALA A 207 9.12 -1.40 21.29
N ASP A 208 9.24 -1.26 22.61
CA ASP A 208 9.05 0.01 23.29
C ASP A 208 10.26 0.95 23.10
N LEU A 209 10.00 2.24 22.92
CA LEU A 209 11.06 3.25 22.78
C LEU A 209 11.80 3.51 24.10
N SER A 210 11.24 3.13 25.25
CA SER A 210 11.89 3.19 26.55
C SER A 210 13.17 2.33 26.62
N ASP A 211 13.25 1.23 25.84
CA ASP A 211 14.44 0.38 25.74
C ASP A 211 15.66 1.11 25.17
N VAL A 212 15.42 2.16 24.38
CA VAL A 212 16.51 2.99 23.83
C VAL A 212 16.95 3.98 24.91
N LYS A 213 18.09 3.74 25.51
CA LYS A 213 18.67 4.66 26.50
C LYS A 213 19.28 5.88 25.81
N GLY A 214 19.27 7.02 26.47
CA GLY A 214 19.78 8.27 25.92
C GLY A 214 19.11 8.70 24.61
N GLN A 215 19.90 9.15 23.63
CA GLN A 215 19.48 9.50 22.25
C GLN A 215 18.32 10.51 22.21
N ALA A 216 18.30 11.51 23.12
CA ALA A 216 17.19 12.46 23.27
C ALA A 216 16.85 13.22 21.97
N ALA A 217 17.88 13.66 21.22
CA ALA A 217 17.70 14.36 19.95
C ALA A 217 17.06 13.45 18.87
N ALA A 218 17.50 12.19 18.80
CA ALA A 218 16.93 11.23 17.85
C ALA A 218 15.47 10.89 18.18
N LYS A 219 15.16 10.65 19.47
CA LYS A 219 13.78 10.44 19.93
C LYS A 219 12.88 11.64 19.65
N ARG A 220 13.39 12.86 19.82
CA ARG A 220 12.67 14.10 19.49
C ARG A 220 12.37 14.18 17.98
N ALA A 221 13.34 13.86 17.13
CA ALA A 221 13.14 13.83 15.68
C ALA A 221 12.14 12.77 15.24
N LEU A 222 12.17 11.55 15.84
CA LEU A 222 11.17 10.51 15.59
C LEU A 222 9.75 10.99 15.95
N LYS A 223 9.59 11.66 17.09
CA LYS A 223 8.32 12.23 17.52
C LYS A 223 7.79 13.27 16.53
N ILE A 224 8.65 14.16 16.05
CA ILE A 224 8.29 15.17 15.03
C ILE A 224 7.95 14.48 13.71
N ALA A 225 8.75 13.51 13.27
CA ALA A 225 8.49 12.76 12.05
C ALA A 225 7.14 12.03 12.11
N ALA A 226 6.85 11.35 13.21
CA ALA A 226 5.58 10.64 13.40
C ALA A 226 4.38 11.59 13.43
N ALA A 227 4.48 12.73 14.12
CA ALA A 227 3.39 13.69 14.23
C ALA A 227 3.08 14.39 12.88
N GLY A 228 4.11 14.82 12.15
CA GLY A 228 3.97 15.59 10.92
C GLY A 228 3.86 14.75 9.64
N GLY A 229 4.17 13.46 9.68
CA GLY A 229 4.28 12.63 8.47
C GLY A 229 5.61 12.82 7.74
N HIS A 230 6.65 13.33 8.41
CA HIS A 230 7.92 13.71 7.79
C HIS A 230 8.85 12.53 7.55
N SER A 231 9.65 12.61 6.48
CA SER A 231 10.77 11.71 6.22
C SER A 231 11.99 12.06 7.09
N LEU A 232 12.76 11.05 7.50
CA LEU A 232 13.89 11.19 8.41
C LEU A 232 15.12 10.43 7.90
N LEU A 233 16.28 11.08 7.93
CA LEU A 233 17.59 10.47 7.73
C LEU A 233 18.39 10.52 9.03
N MET A 234 18.82 9.36 9.50
CA MET A 234 19.71 9.18 10.64
C MET A 234 21.14 8.91 10.17
N VAL A 235 22.09 9.75 10.58
CA VAL A 235 23.50 9.62 10.26
C VAL A 235 24.27 9.32 11.55
N GLY A 236 25.04 8.25 11.59
CA GLY A 236 25.80 7.92 12.79
C GLY A 236 26.68 6.69 12.60
N PRO A 237 27.67 6.47 13.48
CA PRO A 237 28.57 5.31 13.38
C PRO A 237 27.82 3.99 13.55
N PRO A 238 28.42 2.86 13.14
CA PRO A 238 27.89 1.53 13.44
C PRO A 238 27.66 1.36 14.93
N GLY A 239 26.58 0.67 15.31
CA GLY A 239 26.25 0.44 16.72
C GLY A 239 25.65 1.63 17.47
N SER A 240 25.41 2.79 16.85
CA SER A 240 24.78 3.94 17.48
C SER A 240 23.27 3.80 17.76
N GLY A 241 22.64 2.70 17.35
CA GLY A 241 21.22 2.42 17.64
C GLY A 241 20.24 2.88 16.55
N LYS A 242 20.68 3.29 15.35
CA LYS A 242 19.83 3.77 14.25
C LYS A 242 18.72 2.77 13.88
N SER A 243 19.08 1.51 13.67
CA SER A 243 18.11 0.44 13.30
C SER A 243 17.14 0.15 14.46
N MET A 244 17.61 0.22 15.72
CA MET A 244 16.73 0.11 16.90
C MET A 244 15.68 1.22 16.94
N LEU A 245 16.08 2.46 16.67
CA LEU A 245 15.19 3.62 16.61
C LEU A 245 14.16 3.47 15.47
N ALA A 246 14.61 3.04 14.29
CA ALA A 246 13.74 2.84 13.13
C ALA A 246 12.67 1.75 13.37
N GLN A 247 13.04 0.61 13.97
CA GLN A 247 12.12 -0.47 14.30
C GLN A 247 11.00 -0.06 15.26
N ARG A 248 11.28 0.91 16.16
CA ARG A 248 10.30 1.42 17.13
C ARG A 248 9.43 2.54 16.58
N PHE A 249 9.79 3.08 15.42
CA PHE A 249 9.10 4.23 14.83
C PHE A 249 7.63 3.93 14.50
N ALA A 250 7.33 2.75 13.98
CA ALA A 250 5.96 2.36 13.63
C ALA A 250 5.01 2.40 14.85
N GLY A 251 5.50 2.08 16.05
CA GLY A 251 4.76 2.16 17.29
C GLY A 251 4.35 3.59 17.71
N LEU A 252 5.04 4.62 17.17
CA LEU A 252 4.73 6.02 17.44
C LEU A 252 3.63 6.58 16.53
N LEU A 253 3.32 5.91 15.42
CA LEU A 253 2.41 6.43 14.42
C LEU A 253 0.96 6.45 14.93
N PRO A 254 0.18 7.46 14.51
CA PRO A 254 -1.27 7.46 14.73
C PRO A 254 -1.92 6.22 14.11
N PRO A 255 -3.07 5.75 14.65
CA PRO A 255 -3.84 4.68 14.01
C PRO A 255 -4.21 5.06 12.57
N MET A 256 -4.47 4.07 11.74
CA MET A 256 -4.95 4.32 10.37
C MET A 256 -6.44 4.69 10.41
N GLU A 257 -6.82 5.64 9.58
CA GLU A 257 -8.22 5.87 9.24
C GLU A 257 -8.72 4.73 8.34
N LEU A 258 -10.03 4.51 8.31
CA LEU A 258 -10.62 3.39 7.56
C LEU A 258 -10.25 3.42 6.07
N ASP A 259 -10.32 4.58 5.44
CA ASP A 259 -9.99 4.71 4.02
C ASP A 259 -8.49 4.49 3.76
N GLU A 260 -7.59 4.94 4.66
CA GLU A 260 -6.15 4.61 4.61
C GLU A 260 -5.92 3.10 4.71
N ALA A 261 -6.63 2.42 5.63
CA ALA A 261 -6.51 0.98 5.83
C ALA A 261 -6.99 0.19 4.61
N LEU A 262 -8.11 0.59 4.01
CA LEU A 262 -8.66 -0.03 2.80
C LEU A 262 -7.73 0.13 1.61
N GLU A 263 -7.16 1.31 1.39
CA GLU A 263 -6.24 1.59 0.29
C GLU A 263 -4.94 0.80 0.42
N SER A 264 -4.36 0.77 1.62
CA SER A 264 -3.16 -0.02 1.93
C SER A 264 -3.41 -1.52 1.77
N ALA A 265 -4.53 -2.02 2.27
CA ALA A 265 -4.90 -3.44 2.15
C ALA A 265 -5.16 -3.84 0.68
N ALA A 266 -5.74 -2.95 -0.13
CA ALA A 266 -5.95 -3.21 -1.57
C ALA A 266 -4.64 -3.38 -2.32
N ILE A 267 -3.61 -2.58 -2.00
CA ILE A 267 -2.25 -2.75 -2.56
C ILE A 267 -1.66 -4.11 -2.14
N ALA A 268 -1.80 -4.47 -0.87
CA ALA A 268 -1.31 -5.75 -0.36
C ALA A 268 -2.03 -6.94 -1.00
N SER A 269 -3.36 -6.85 -1.21
CA SER A 269 -4.18 -7.86 -1.89
C SER A 269 -3.74 -8.06 -3.34
N LEU A 270 -3.48 -6.97 -4.10
CA LEU A 270 -2.94 -7.04 -5.46
C LEU A 270 -1.57 -7.72 -5.53
N ALA A 271 -0.73 -7.49 -4.52
CA ALA A 271 0.58 -8.12 -4.41
C ALA A 271 0.50 -9.59 -3.94
N GLY A 272 -0.66 -10.07 -3.48
CA GLY A 272 -0.83 -11.38 -2.84
C GLY A 272 -0.16 -11.46 -1.46
N ARG A 273 -0.07 -10.32 -0.77
CA ARG A 273 0.57 -10.18 0.56
C ARG A 273 -0.41 -9.73 1.65
N PHE A 274 -1.70 -9.64 1.32
CA PHE A 274 -2.70 -9.30 2.32
C PHE A 274 -2.83 -10.44 3.35
N ALA A 275 -2.89 -10.06 4.62
CA ALA A 275 -3.14 -10.96 5.73
C ALA A 275 -4.15 -10.27 6.67
N LEU A 276 -5.24 -10.94 6.97
CA LEU A 276 -6.36 -10.38 7.74
C LEU A 276 -5.92 -9.97 9.16
N GLU A 277 -4.94 -10.69 9.73
CA GLU A 277 -4.35 -10.40 11.04
C GLU A 277 -3.63 -9.03 11.07
N ARG A 278 -3.26 -8.51 9.91
CA ARG A 278 -2.61 -7.20 9.74
C ARG A 278 -3.58 -6.10 9.33
N TRP A 279 -4.86 -6.40 9.26
CA TRP A 279 -5.88 -5.42 8.90
C TRP A 279 -5.86 -4.21 9.85
N GLY A 280 -5.88 -3.00 9.29
CA GLY A 280 -5.85 -1.74 10.06
C GLY A 280 -4.49 -1.40 10.67
N THR A 281 -3.42 -2.19 10.40
CA THR A 281 -2.07 -1.88 10.88
C THR A 281 -1.25 -1.17 9.82
N ARG A 282 -0.42 -0.18 10.22
CA ARG A 282 0.46 0.53 9.29
C ARG A 282 1.55 -0.42 8.77
N PRO A 283 1.67 -0.60 7.43
CA PRO A 283 2.68 -1.47 6.87
C PRO A 283 4.09 -0.93 7.17
N THR A 284 5.03 -1.83 7.41
CA THR A 284 6.44 -1.51 7.54
C THR A 284 7.23 -2.37 6.57
N CYS A 285 7.84 -1.74 5.58
CA CYS A 285 8.69 -2.37 4.59
C CYS A 285 10.15 -2.03 4.86
N SER A 286 11.01 -3.05 4.92
CA SER A 286 12.45 -2.90 5.14
C SER A 286 13.21 -3.77 4.13
N PRO A 287 13.28 -3.35 2.86
CA PRO A 287 14.02 -4.08 1.84
C PRO A 287 15.53 -4.06 2.14
N HIS A 288 16.21 -5.14 1.82
CA HIS A 288 17.68 -5.21 1.93
C HIS A 288 18.33 -4.26 0.93
N HIS A 289 19.50 -3.70 1.24
CA HIS A 289 20.19 -2.73 0.37
C HIS A 289 20.57 -3.29 -1.02
N THR A 290 20.60 -4.61 -1.20
CA THR A 290 20.79 -5.25 -2.52
C THR A 290 19.53 -5.29 -3.38
N ALA A 291 18.39 -4.78 -2.89
CA ALA A 291 17.15 -4.78 -3.63
C ALA A 291 17.27 -3.98 -4.93
N SER A 292 16.79 -4.56 -6.02
CA SER A 292 16.80 -3.90 -7.33
C SER A 292 15.77 -2.76 -7.38
N ALA A 293 15.94 -1.83 -8.34
CA ALA A 293 14.93 -0.79 -8.58
C ALA A 293 13.54 -1.39 -8.88
N VAL A 294 13.48 -2.54 -9.56
CA VAL A 294 12.21 -3.25 -9.83
C VAL A 294 11.57 -3.79 -8.54
N ALA A 295 12.36 -4.29 -7.60
CA ALA A 295 11.83 -4.74 -6.31
C ALA A 295 11.22 -3.57 -5.51
N LEU A 296 11.84 -2.38 -5.56
CA LEU A 296 11.34 -1.18 -4.89
C LEU A 296 10.11 -0.58 -5.59
N VAL A 297 10.21 -0.35 -6.88
CA VAL A 297 9.17 0.32 -7.69
C VAL A 297 8.00 -0.62 -7.98
N GLY A 298 8.32 -1.85 -8.28
CA GLY A 298 7.41 -2.81 -8.86
C GLY A 298 7.69 -3.07 -10.34
N GLY A 299 6.97 -4.00 -10.92
CA GLY A 299 7.16 -4.41 -12.31
C GLY A 299 6.34 -5.62 -12.68
N GLY A 300 6.73 -6.30 -13.75
CA GLY A 300 6.02 -7.47 -14.27
C GLY A 300 5.04 -7.14 -15.38
N SER A 301 4.41 -8.17 -15.91
CA SER A 301 3.30 -8.10 -16.87
C SER A 301 2.27 -9.18 -16.47
N PRO A 302 1.16 -8.77 -15.83
CA PRO A 302 0.72 -7.40 -15.50
C PRO A 302 1.61 -6.67 -14.48
N PRO A 303 1.57 -5.31 -14.46
CA PRO A 303 2.32 -4.53 -13.48
C PRO A 303 1.88 -4.82 -12.04
N ARG A 304 2.85 -5.06 -11.16
CA ARG A 304 2.63 -5.34 -9.72
C ARG A 304 3.31 -4.29 -8.86
N PRO A 305 2.72 -3.89 -7.72
CA PRO A 305 3.33 -2.93 -6.81
C PRO A 305 4.60 -3.50 -6.17
N GLY A 306 5.61 -2.63 -5.97
CA GLY A 306 6.84 -2.93 -5.24
C GLY A 306 6.78 -2.47 -3.78
N GLU A 307 7.94 -2.56 -3.08
CA GLU A 307 8.04 -2.24 -1.65
C GLU A 307 7.63 -0.78 -1.33
N ILE A 308 7.85 0.16 -2.24
CA ILE A 308 7.44 1.57 -2.10
C ILE A 308 5.92 1.68 -1.98
N SER A 309 5.17 1.01 -2.88
CA SER A 309 3.71 1.02 -2.83
C SER A 309 3.17 0.18 -1.67
N LEU A 310 3.83 -0.94 -1.33
CA LEU A 310 3.47 -1.76 -0.18
C LEU A 310 3.65 -1.03 1.16
N ALA A 311 4.52 -0.01 1.22
CA ALA A 311 4.67 0.86 2.38
C ALA A 311 3.62 1.98 2.46
N HIS A 312 2.63 2.01 1.58
CA HIS A 312 1.61 3.06 1.52
C HIS A 312 0.89 3.27 2.86
N TYR A 313 0.80 4.53 3.32
CA TYR A 313 0.36 4.96 4.66
C TYR A 313 1.13 4.34 5.84
N GLY A 314 2.29 3.76 5.56
CA GLY A 314 3.17 3.14 6.54
C GLY A 314 4.59 3.68 6.48
N VAL A 315 5.55 2.80 6.73
CA VAL A 315 6.98 3.12 6.85
C VAL A 315 7.78 2.34 5.83
N LEU A 316 8.59 3.05 5.06
CA LEU A 316 9.68 2.45 4.29
C LEU A 316 10.99 2.71 5.03
N PHE A 317 11.58 1.68 5.62
CA PHE A 317 12.87 1.77 6.28
C PHE A 317 13.98 1.31 5.35
N LEU A 318 14.95 2.19 5.09
CA LEU A 318 16.14 1.91 4.29
C LEU A 318 17.39 2.04 5.16
N ASP A 319 17.94 0.90 5.59
CA ASP A 319 19.22 0.87 6.28
C ASP A 319 20.37 0.90 5.28
N GLU A 320 21.51 1.45 5.69
CA GLU A 320 22.69 1.60 4.81
C GLU A 320 22.36 2.29 3.48
N LEU A 321 21.61 3.39 3.55
CA LEU A 321 21.04 4.08 2.38
C LEU A 321 22.01 4.26 1.20
N PRO A 322 23.31 4.65 1.36
CA PRO A 322 24.23 4.80 0.24
C PRO A 322 24.63 3.47 -0.43
N GLU A 323 24.33 2.31 0.16
CA GLU A 323 24.68 1.00 -0.41
C GLU A 323 23.61 0.51 -1.41
N PHE A 324 22.42 1.12 -1.42
CA PHE A 324 21.42 0.82 -2.45
C PHE A 324 21.91 1.19 -3.86
N PRO A 325 21.51 0.43 -4.89
CA PRO A 325 21.79 0.79 -6.27
C PRO A 325 21.26 2.21 -6.58
N ARG A 326 22.06 3.01 -7.31
CA ARG A 326 21.70 4.40 -7.64
C ARG A 326 20.32 4.50 -8.30
N ALA A 327 19.99 3.58 -9.21
CA ALA A 327 18.69 3.55 -9.88
C ALA A 327 17.53 3.36 -8.88
N ALA A 328 17.74 2.58 -7.83
CA ALA A 328 16.76 2.36 -6.76
C ALA A 328 16.55 3.62 -5.91
N LEU A 329 17.63 4.35 -5.58
CA LEU A 329 17.57 5.62 -4.84
C LEU A 329 16.89 6.73 -5.66
N GLU A 330 17.20 6.85 -6.95
CA GLU A 330 16.57 7.84 -7.83
C GLU A 330 15.07 7.58 -8.02
N ALA A 331 14.65 6.31 -7.99
CA ALA A 331 13.23 5.94 -8.08
C ALA A 331 12.38 6.40 -6.89
N LEU A 332 12.99 6.70 -5.73
CA LEU A 332 12.29 7.26 -4.57
C LEU A 332 11.86 8.72 -4.76
N ARG A 333 12.45 9.44 -5.73
CA ARG A 333 12.24 10.89 -5.88
C ARG A 333 10.83 11.25 -6.27
N GLU A 334 10.24 10.50 -7.20
CA GLU A 334 8.87 10.71 -7.66
C GLU A 334 7.86 10.49 -6.52
N PRO A 335 7.81 9.31 -5.86
CA PRO A 335 6.82 9.05 -4.83
C PRO A 335 6.98 9.93 -3.57
N LEU A 336 8.20 10.36 -3.22
CA LEU A 336 8.40 11.32 -2.11
C LEU A 336 7.86 12.72 -2.42
N GLU A 337 7.57 13.04 -3.68
CA GLU A 337 7.02 14.34 -4.10
C GLU A 337 5.54 14.25 -4.45
N THR A 338 5.15 13.25 -5.23
CA THR A 338 3.78 13.09 -5.74
C THR A 338 2.89 12.22 -4.87
N GLY A 339 3.48 11.30 -4.09
CA GLY A 339 2.74 10.28 -3.35
C GLY A 339 2.21 9.15 -4.23
N THR A 340 2.67 9.05 -5.48
CA THR A 340 2.31 8.00 -6.44
C THR A 340 3.55 7.48 -7.16
N ILE A 341 3.45 6.31 -7.74
CA ILE A 341 4.49 5.72 -8.58
C ILE A 341 3.88 5.15 -9.84
N THR A 342 4.47 5.47 -10.99
CA THR A 342 4.00 4.99 -12.28
C THR A 342 4.88 3.86 -12.79
N ILE A 343 4.29 2.70 -13.04
CA ILE A 343 4.95 1.57 -13.70
C ILE A 343 4.50 1.55 -15.15
N ALA A 344 5.41 1.86 -16.06
CA ALA A 344 5.18 1.78 -17.50
C ALA A 344 5.96 0.60 -18.10
N ARG A 345 5.26 -0.28 -18.83
CA ARG A 345 5.81 -1.38 -19.63
C ARG A 345 5.17 -1.36 -21.01
N ALA A 346 5.85 -1.90 -22.03
CA ALA A 346 5.55 -1.74 -23.45
C ALA A 346 4.08 -1.63 -23.86
N ALA A 347 3.18 -2.39 -23.23
CA ALA A 347 1.75 -2.38 -23.54
C ALA A 347 0.84 -1.94 -22.38
N ARG A 348 1.40 -1.68 -21.18
CA ARG A 348 0.60 -1.41 -19.97
C ARG A 348 1.23 -0.34 -19.11
N ARG A 349 0.39 0.57 -18.63
CA ARG A 349 0.74 1.58 -17.62
C ARG A 349 -0.18 1.37 -16.41
N ALA A 350 0.42 1.32 -15.21
CA ALA A 350 -0.33 1.29 -13.96
C ALA A 350 0.26 2.33 -13.01
N GLU A 351 -0.60 3.03 -12.31
CA GLU A 351 -0.24 3.96 -11.24
C GLU A 351 -0.64 3.35 -9.91
N PHE A 352 0.27 3.41 -8.93
CA PHE A 352 0.04 2.93 -7.58
C PHE A 352 0.27 4.05 -6.58
N PRO A 353 -0.59 4.20 -5.57
CA PRO A 353 -0.34 5.11 -4.46
C PRO A 353 0.93 4.72 -3.71
N ALA A 354 1.67 5.73 -3.25
CA ALA A 354 2.95 5.55 -2.59
C ALA A 354 3.20 6.66 -1.54
N ARG A 355 2.21 6.92 -0.69
CA ARG A 355 2.30 7.88 0.43
C ARG A 355 2.85 7.17 1.65
N PHE A 356 4.15 7.12 1.77
CA PHE A 356 4.86 6.46 2.88
C PHE A 356 5.74 7.46 3.63
N GLN A 357 6.13 7.13 4.86
CA GLN A 357 7.19 7.82 5.57
C GLN A 357 8.52 7.10 5.33
N LEU A 358 9.47 7.82 4.74
CA LEU A 358 10.82 7.32 4.57
C LEU A 358 11.59 7.51 5.88
N ILE A 359 12.02 6.42 6.47
CA ILE A 359 13.01 6.42 7.56
C ILE A 359 14.27 5.80 6.98
N ALA A 360 15.36 6.54 6.96
CA ALA A 360 16.61 6.08 6.39
C ALA A 360 17.74 6.16 7.41
N ALA A 361 18.69 5.25 7.31
CA ALA A 361 19.89 5.26 8.13
C ALA A 361 21.15 5.12 7.27
N MET A 362 22.21 5.79 7.65
CA MET A 362 23.53 5.67 7.01
C MET A 362 24.66 5.87 7.99
N ASN A 363 25.82 5.36 7.64
CA ASN A 363 27.06 5.71 8.31
C ASN A 363 27.62 7.03 7.75
N PRO A 364 28.37 7.84 8.52
CA PRO A 364 28.95 9.10 8.04
C PRO A 364 30.05 8.87 7.00
N THR A 365 30.71 7.72 7.06
CA THR A 365 31.81 7.32 6.17
C THR A 365 31.65 5.86 5.74
N PRO A 366 32.28 5.42 4.64
CA PRO A 366 32.21 4.03 4.21
C PRO A 366 32.80 3.04 5.23
N CYS A 367 33.72 3.48 6.08
CA CYS A 367 34.32 2.67 7.14
C CYS A 367 33.62 2.83 8.49
N GLY A 368 32.56 3.64 8.59
CA GLY A 368 31.73 3.83 9.77
C GLY A 368 32.28 4.78 10.85
N GLY A 369 33.57 5.10 10.87
CA GLY A 369 34.18 5.95 11.89
C GLY A 369 33.92 7.46 11.70
N LEU A 370 33.83 8.23 12.80
CA LEU A 370 33.64 9.69 12.78
C LEU A 370 34.95 10.48 12.76
N GLY A 371 36.12 9.80 12.74
CA GLY A 371 37.43 10.47 12.75
C GLY A 371 37.74 11.21 14.05
N THR A 372 37.41 10.61 15.19
CA THR A 372 37.86 11.13 16.50
C THR A 372 39.33 10.83 16.75
N ALA A 373 39.96 11.52 17.70
CA ALA A 373 41.37 11.27 18.09
C ALA A 373 41.61 9.81 18.49
N GLU A 374 40.58 9.14 19.04
CA GLU A 374 40.63 7.73 19.47
C GLU A 374 40.32 6.73 18.32
N GLN A 375 39.62 7.18 17.29
CA GLN A 375 39.30 6.40 16.07
C GLN A 375 39.50 7.28 14.83
N PRO A 376 40.72 7.37 14.31
CA PRO A 376 41.03 8.19 13.14
C PRO A 376 40.28 7.66 11.90
N TYR A 377 39.98 8.57 10.97
CA TYR A 377 39.39 8.20 9.68
C TYR A 377 40.23 7.11 9.00
N ARG A 378 39.58 5.97 8.77
CA ARG A 378 40.16 4.90 7.92
C ARG A 378 39.92 5.15 6.43
N ALA A 379 39.13 6.16 6.08
CA ALA A 379 38.83 6.54 4.69
C ALA A 379 39.42 7.92 4.37
N SER A 380 39.94 8.08 3.16
CA SER A 380 40.41 9.38 2.68
C SER A 380 39.24 10.36 2.49
N PRO A 381 39.49 11.70 2.52
CA PRO A 381 38.45 12.69 2.23
C PRO A 381 37.74 12.44 0.88
N GLU A 382 38.47 11.98 -0.12
CA GLU A 382 37.93 11.63 -1.44
C GLU A 382 36.99 10.41 -1.39
N GLN A 383 37.34 9.39 -0.58
CA GLN A 383 36.48 8.22 -0.37
C GLN A 383 35.19 8.61 0.34
N ILE A 384 35.27 9.48 1.34
CA ILE A 384 34.11 10.02 2.06
C ILE A 384 33.22 10.81 1.09
N ALA A 385 33.80 11.72 0.31
CA ALA A 385 33.07 12.52 -0.66
C ALA A 385 32.38 11.62 -1.72
N ARG A 386 33.06 10.59 -2.22
CA ARG A 386 32.51 9.62 -3.17
C ARG A 386 31.35 8.81 -2.56
N TYR A 387 31.47 8.41 -1.30
CA TYR A 387 30.43 7.70 -0.57
C TYR A 387 29.19 8.57 -0.39
N GLN A 388 29.36 9.80 0.06
CA GLN A 388 28.23 10.73 0.23
C GLN A 388 27.61 11.16 -1.11
N ALA A 389 28.40 11.25 -2.19
CA ALA A 389 27.93 11.57 -3.54
C ALA A 389 27.05 10.45 -4.17
N ARG A 390 26.96 9.25 -3.56
CA ARG A 390 25.96 8.25 -3.96
C ARG A 390 24.53 8.73 -3.73
N LEU A 391 24.34 9.61 -2.73
CA LEU A 391 23.07 10.26 -2.48
C LEU A 391 23.01 11.56 -3.26
N SER A 392 22.08 11.64 -4.20
CA SER A 392 21.91 12.87 -4.98
C SER A 392 21.34 14.00 -4.13
N GLY A 393 21.82 15.24 -4.37
CA GLY A 393 21.26 16.42 -3.74
C GLY A 393 19.73 16.50 -3.82
N PRO A 394 19.12 16.26 -5.00
CA PRO A 394 17.67 16.21 -5.15
C PRO A 394 16.95 15.17 -4.28
N LEU A 395 17.57 14.02 -3.97
CA LEU A 395 17.00 13.05 -3.03
C LEU A 395 17.07 13.56 -1.59
N LEU A 396 18.24 14.05 -1.18
CA LEU A 396 18.46 14.62 0.16
C LEU A 396 17.54 15.81 0.43
N ASP A 397 17.29 16.64 -0.58
CA ASP A 397 16.34 17.74 -0.46
C ASP A 397 14.90 17.28 -0.20
N ARG A 398 14.54 16.05 -0.54
CA ARG A 398 13.22 15.47 -0.29
C ARG A 398 13.06 14.86 1.09
N ILE A 399 14.15 14.69 1.83
CA ILE A 399 14.12 14.23 3.23
C ILE A 399 13.96 15.45 4.13
N ASP A 400 12.91 15.46 4.96
CA ASP A 400 12.53 16.63 5.76
C ASP A 400 13.45 16.84 6.97
N LEU A 401 13.81 15.75 7.65
CA LEU A 401 14.61 15.76 8.87
C LEU A 401 15.91 14.99 8.64
N GLN A 402 17.04 15.59 9.03
CA GLN A 402 18.35 14.96 9.02
C GLN A 402 18.97 15.13 10.40
N ILE A 403 19.36 14.03 11.03
CA ILE A 403 19.91 14.04 12.38
C ILE A 403 21.20 13.23 12.49
N GLU A 404 22.05 13.64 13.42
CA GLU A 404 23.17 12.82 13.85
C GLU A 404 22.76 11.96 15.05
N VAL A 405 23.14 10.68 15.00
CA VAL A 405 22.94 9.69 16.06
C VAL A 405 24.32 9.27 16.58
N PRO A 406 24.85 9.94 17.61
CA PRO A 406 26.19 9.64 18.11
C PRO A 406 26.22 8.29 18.83
N SER A 407 27.41 7.69 18.93
CA SER A 407 27.63 6.57 19.84
C SER A 407 27.55 7.06 21.28
N LEU A 408 26.85 6.31 22.12
CA LEU A 408 26.80 6.57 23.54
C LEU A 408 28.00 5.92 24.25
N PRO A 409 28.65 6.59 25.21
CA PRO A 409 29.63 5.95 26.06
C PRO A 409 29.03 4.77 26.81
N ALA A 410 29.82 3.72 27.06
CA ALA A 410 29.35 2.52 27.76
C ALA A 410 28.78 2.83 29.16
N THR A 411 29.36 3.81 29.84
CA THR A 411 28.88 4.32 31.13
C THR A 411 27.47 4.89 31.04
N GLU A 412 27.20 5.73 30.05
CA GLU A 412 25.87 6.29 29.83
C GLU A 412 24.88 5.20 29.43
N LEU A 413 25.28 4.28 28.55
CA LEU A 413 24.43 3.16 28.10
C LEU A 413 23.98 2.25 29.26
N LEU A 414 24.90 2.00 30.22
CA LEU A 414 24.61 1.13 31.37
C LEU A 414 23.84 1.84 32.47
N GLN A 415 24.14 3.13 32.73
CA GLN A 415 23.63 3.88 33.87
C GLN A 415 22.40 4.74 33.56
N ALA A 416 22.12 5.05 32.28
CA ALA A 416 20.98 5.87 31.93
C ALA A 416 19.67 5.16 32.32
N PRO A 417 18.72 5.88 32.93
CA PRO A 417 17.40 5.34 33.22
C PRO A 417 16.65 4.96 31.91
N PRO A 418 15.66 4.09 32.01
CA PRO A 418 14.76 3.85 30.87
C PRO A 418 14.19 5.16 30.33
N GLY A 419 14.04 5.23 29.01
CA GLY A 419 13.44 6.40 28.36
C GLY A 419 11.93 6.49 28.59
N GLU A 420 11.33 7.50 27.99
CA GLU A 420 9.87 7.64 27.95
C GLU A 420 9.27 6.52 27.08
N GLY A 421 8.18 5.90 27.56
CA GLY A 421 7.50 4.79 26.88
C GLY A 421 6.81 5.23 25.59
N THR A 422 6.70 4.29 24.65
CA THR A 422 6.06 4.49 23.33
C THR A 422 4.64 5.02 23.46
N ALA A 423 3.85 4.52 24.41
CA ALA A 423 2.45 4.90 24.59
C ALA A 423 2.29 6.40 24.89
N ALA A 424 3.05 6.93 25.86
CA ALA A 424 2.99 8.34 26.24
C ALA A 424 3.46 9.28 25.11
N ILE A 425 4.46 8.86 24.32
CA ILE A 425 4.89 9.60 23.15
C ILE A 425 3.81 9.59 22.07
N ARG A 426 3.20 8.42 21.82
CA ARG A 426 2.14 8.24 20.82
C ARG A 426 0.93 9.11 21.10
N GLU A 427 0.50 9.25 22.36
CA GLU A 427 -0.60 10.14 22.74
C GLU A 427 -0.34 11.58 22.28
N ARG A 428 0.86 12.11 22.50
CA ARG A 428 1.22 13.47 22.06
C ARG A 428 1.34 13.58 20.54
N VAL A 429 1.81 12.53 19.87
CA VAL A 429 1.86 12.43 18.41
C VAL A 429 0.46 12.46 17.83
N VAL A 430 -0.46 11.66 18.39
CA VAL A 430 -1.87 11.62 17.96
C VAL A 430 -2.54 12.98 18.17
N ALA A 431 -2.36 13.60 19.33
CA ALA A 431 -2.92 14.93 19.61
C ALA A 431 -2.40 16.00 18.64
N ALA A 432 -1.09 16.01 18.33
CA ALA A 432 -0.53 16.93 17.35
C ALA A 432 -1.04 16.66 15.92
N ARG A 433 -1.18 15.39 15.52
CA ARG A 433 -1.77 15.00 14.24
C ARG A 433 -3.22 15.44 14.14
N GLN A 434 -4.01 15.28 15.18
CA GLN A 434 -5.41 15.70 15.21
C GLN A 434 -5.55 17.21 15.01
N ARG A 435 -4.68 18.04 15.62
CA ARG A 435 -4.65 19.49 15.37
C ARG A 435 -4.43 19.82 13.90
N ALA A 436 -3.49 19.13 13.24
CA ALA A 436 -3.25 19.30 11.82
C ALA A 436 -4.46 18.88 10.98
N MET A 437 -5.06 17.72 11.29
CA MET A 437 -6.25 17.23 10.59
C MET A 437 -7.45 18.19 10.74
N GLN A 438 -7.70 18.71 11.93
CA GLN A 438 -8.77 19.69 12.18
C GLN A 438 -8.55 21.02 11.44
N ARG A 439 -7.30 21.48 11.36
CA ARG A 439 -6.95 22.74 10.72
C ARG A 439 -7.01 22.67 9.20
N GLN A 440 -6.54 21.58 8.58
CA GLN A 440 -6.25 21.51 7.16
C GLN A 440 -6.62 20.18 6.48
N GLY A 441 -7.17 19.20 7.20
CA GLY A 441 -7.61 17.93 6.64
C GLY A 441 -6.51 16.91 6.32
N HIS A 442 -5.23 17.24 6.54
CA HIS A 442 -4.10 16.35 6.26
C HIS A 442 -2.88 16.66 7.14
N ALA A 443 -1.89 15.75 7.14
CA ALA A 443 -0.64 15.93 7.88
C ALA A 443 0.17 17.13 7.35
N ASN A 444 1.00 17.73 8.21
CA ASN A 444 1.79 18.91 7.86
C ASN A 444 2.75 18.68 6.69
N GLN A 445 3.29 17.49 6.53
CA GLN A 445 4.16 17.12 5.40
C GLN A 445 3.44 17.33 4.04
N ALA A 446 2.12 17.14 3.98
CA ALA A 446 1.34 17.27 2.75
C ALA A 446 1.00 18.73 2.38
N LEU A 447 1.30 19.72 3.23
CA LEU A 447 1.10 21.13 2.89
C LEU A 447 1.90 21.52 1.63
N GLN A 448 1.25 22.21 0.68
CA GLN A 448 1.88 22.64 -0.56
C GLN A 448 1.37 24.03 -0.99
N GLY A 449 2.22 24.77 -1.71
CA GLY A 449 1.85 26.06 -2.31
C GLY A 449 1.22 27.01 -1.31
N GLN A 450 0.10 27.63 -1.67
CA GLN A 450 -0.62 28.60 -0.86
C GLN A 450 -1.09 28.06 0.51
N ALA A 451 -1.29 26.74 0.65
CA ALA A 451 -1.66 26.14 1.93
C ALA A 451 -0.56 26.32 2.99
N ILE A 452 0.72 26.41 2.60
CA ILE A 452 1.80 26.72 3.54
C ILE A 452 1.61 28.13 4.11
N ASP A 453 1.36 29.11 3.25
CA ASP A 453 1.16 30.52 3.66
C ASP A 453 -0.08 30.68 4.55
N THR A 454 -1.14 29.92 4.27
CA THR A 454 -2.39 29.96 5.04
C THR A 454 -2.25 29.33 6.42
N HIS A 455 -1.57 28.18 6.53
CA HIS A 455 -1.53 27.38 7.76
C HIS A 455 -0.25 27.52 8.58
N VAL A 456 0.78 28.20 8.04
CA VAL A 456 2.05 28.47 8.72
C VAL A 456 2.24 29.97 8.86
N THR A 457 1.37 30.59 9.67
CA THR A 457 1.44 32.03 9.92
C THR A 457 2.66 32.36 10.79
N LEU A 458 3.49 33.28 10.32
CA LEU A 458 4.69 33.73 11.00
C LEU A 458 4.56 35.18 11.46
N GLU A 459 4.96 35.46 12.68
CA GLU A 459 5.14 36.83 13.14
C GLU A 459 6.30 37.51 12.39
N PRO A 460 6.30 38.85 12.26
CA PRO A 460 7.35 39.58 11.52
C PRO A 460 8.79 39.26 11.99
N ALA A 461 9.00 39.11 13.29
CA ALA A 461 10.30 38.74 13.85
C ALA A 461 10.74 37.33 13.46
N THR A 462 9.80 36.36 13.43
CA THR A 462 10.05 34.97 13.03
C THR A 462 10.33 34.89 11.54
N LEU A 463 9.60 35.66 10.72
CA LEU A 463 9.84 35.76 9.28
C LEU A 463 11.24 36.32 8.97
N ALA A 464 11.63 37.41 9.63
CA ALA A 464 12.96 38.00 9.48
C ALA A 464 14.08 37.02 9.90
N PHE A 465 13.88 36.28 11.00
CA PHE A 465 14.81 35.22 11.43
C PHE A 465 14.95 34.13 10.38
N LEU A 466 13.84 33.64 9.81
CA LEU A 466 13.83 32.61 8.76
C LEU A 466 14.54 33.11 7.50
N GLN A 467 14.24 34.32 7.01
CA GLN A 467 14.86 34.92 5.83
C GLN A 467 16.38 35.06 5.99
N LYS A 468 16.85 35.61 7.13
CA LYS A 468 18.28 35.71 7.45
C LYS A 468 18.96 34.36 7.49
N THR A 469 18.30 33.36 8.06
CA THR A 469 18.83 32.00 8.18
C THR A 469 18.89 31.31 6.82
N ALA A 470 17.84 31.40 6.00
CA ALA A 470 17.77 30.85 4.66
C ALA A 470 18.84 31.45 3.75
N ALA A 471 19.04 32.78 3.78
CA ALA A 471 20.09 33.45 3.03
C ALA A 471 21.50 32.97 3.46
N ARG A 472 21.78 32.92 4.78
CA ARG A 472 23.06 32.46 5.32
C ARG A 472 23.37 31.01 4.93
N LEU A 473 22.34 30.15 4.87
CA LEU A 473 22.48 28.74 4.60
C LEU A 473 22.31 28.42 3.09
N GLY A 474 22.07 29.41 2.23
CA GLY A 474 21.89 29.21 0.79
C GLY A 474 20.70 28.27 0.47
N TRP A 475 19.59 28.41 1.18
CA TRP A 475 18.45 27.51 0.98
C TRP A 475 17.66 27.85 -0.29
N SER A 476 17.19 26.81 -0.96
CA SER A 476 16.17 26.93 -2.00
C SER A 476 14.78 27.20 -1.39
N ALA A 477 13.83 27.68 -2.18
CA ALA A 477 12.43 27.81 -1.76
C ALA A 477 11.86 26.48 -1.22
N ARG A 478 12.24 25.34 -1.84
CA ARG A 478 11.85 24.00 -1.41
C ARG A 478 12.35 23.69 0.01
N SER A 479 13.61 23.95 0.29
CA SER A 479 14.22 23.75 1.62
C SER A 479 13.54 24.62 2.68
N THR A 480 13.20 25.86 2.33
CA THR A 480 12.48 26.81 3.21
C THR A 480 11.07 26.28 3.53
N HIS A 481 10.30 25.87 2.51
CA HIS A 481 8.96 25.30 2.71
C HIS A 481 8.98 24.05 3.59
N ARG A 482 9.95 23.16 3.40
CA ARG A 482 10.09 21.95 4.24
C ARG A 482 10.39 22.31 5.69
N THR A 483 11.26 23.28 5.92
CA THR A 483 11.53 23.78 7.28
C THR A 483 10.27 24.36 7.92
N LEU A 484 9.45 25.08 7.19
CA LEU A 484 8.17 25.61 7.66
C LEU A 484 7.18 24.50 8.04
N LYS A 485 7.07 23.44 7.26
CA LYS A 485 6.23 22.28 7.58
C LYS A 485 6.68 21.59 8.87
N VAL A 486 7.99 21.44 9.07
CA VAL A 486 8.57 20.88 10.28
C VAL A 486 8.31 21.82 11.47
N ALA A 487 8.51 23.13 11.32
CA ALA A 487 8.23 24.12 12.35
C ALA A 487 6.75 24.13 12.77
N ARG A 488 5.81 23.98 11.81
CA ARG A 488 4.39 23.83 12.11
C ARG A 488 4.12 22.57 12.94
N THR A 489 4.77 21.46 12.62
CA THR A 489 4.65 20.22 13.40
C THR A 489 5.18 20.37 14.82
N ILE A 490 6.30 21.08 14.99
CA ILE A 490 6.86 21.37 16.32
C ILE A 490 5.89 22.23 17.12
N ALA A 491 5.27 23.24 16.50
CA ALA A 491 4.25 24.09 17.15
C ALA A 491 3.01 23.26 17.53
N ASP A 492 2.54 22.33 16.66
CA ASP A 492 1.42 21.43 16.97
C ASP A 492 1.75 20.50 18.15
N LEU A 493 2.98 19.99 18.24
CA LEU A 493 3.45 19.20 19.38
C LEU A 493 3.54 20.03 20.69
N ALA A 494 3.79 21.32 20.57
CA ALA A 494 3.79 22.25 21.71
C ALA A 494 2.39 22.76 22.08
N GLY A 495 1.37 22.48 21.26
CA GLY A 495 0.00 23.00 21.44
C GLY A 495 -0.13 24.49 21.08
N ALA A 496 0.82 25.05 20.33
CA ALA A 496 0.81 26.45 19.94
C ALA A 496 0.00 26.69 18.65
N GLU A 497 -0.84 27.72 18.65
CA GLU A 497 -1.62 28.11 17.48
C GLU A 497 -0.73 28.69 16.36
N ALA A 498 0.18 29.59 16.72
CA ALA A 498 1.12 30.22 15.81
C ALA A 498 2.51 29.59 15.85
N VAL A 499 3.22 29.66 14.73
CA VAL A 499 4.61 29.21 14.64
C VAL A 499 5.54 30.32 15.16
N GLN A 500 6.20 30.06 16.27
CA GLN A 500 7.12 30.98 16.94
C GLN A 500 8.56 30.80 16.46
N THR A 501 9.43 31.76 16.74
CA THR A 501 10.86 31.73 16.39
C THR A 501 11.57 30.50 16.95
N ALA A 502 11.22 30.03 18.15
CA ALA A 502 11.79 28.84 18.75
C ALA A 502 11.49 27.57 17.91
N HIS A 503 10.27 27.45 17.37
CA HIS A 503 9.87 26.32 16.53
C HIS A 503 10.64 26.31 15.20
N VAL A 504 10.85 27.48 14.61
CA VAL A 504 11.67 27.62 13.38
C VAL A 504 13.14 27.32 13.68
N ALA A 505 13.67 27.81 14.82
CA ALA A 505 15.05 27.55 15.21
C ALA A 505 15.34 26.06 15.43
N GLU A 506 14.42 25.33 16.06
CA GLU A 506 14.50 23.87 16.18
C GLU A 506 14.45 23.20 14.81
N ALA A 507 13.50 23.57 13.93
CA ALA A 507 13.33 23.00 12.60
C ALA A 507 14.59 23.20 11.70
N VAL A 508 15.28 24.32 11.84
CA VAL A 508 16.53 24.63 11.12
C VAL A 508 17.64 23.63 11.46
N GLN A 509 17.70 23.12 12.69
CA GLN A 509 18.74 22.18 13.13
C GLN A 509 18.65 20.85 12.37
N TYR A 510 17.44 20.43 11.99
CA TYR A 510 17.20 19.18 11.26
C TYR A 510 17.58 19.22 9.77
N ARG A 511 18.21 20.31 9.29
CA ARG A 511 18.67 20.47 7.90
C ARG A 511 20.20 20.51 7.76
N ARG A 512 20.97 20.11 8.79
CA ARG A 512 22.42 20.33 8.85
C ARG A 512 23.30 19.08 8.84
N ALA A 513 22.76 17.89 9.08
CA ALA A 513 23.56 16.68 9.37
C ALA A 513 24.54 16.24 8.27
N LEU A 514 24.34 16.64 7.01
CA LEU A 514 25.20 16.26 5.87
C LEU A 514 25.94 17.45 5.24
N ARG A 515 25.95 18.63 5.85
CA ARG A 515 26.77 19.73 5.33
C ARG A 515 28.20 19.59 5.86
N PRO A 516 29.23 19.74 4.98
CA PRO A 516 30.59 19.88 5.46
C PRO A 516 30.61 21.03 6.47
N ALA A 517 31.34 20.86 7.58
CA ALA A 517 31.57 21.93 8.53
C ALA A 517 32.15 23.12 7.74
N ALA A 518 31.39 24.22 7.65
CA ALA A 518 31.84 25.44 7.03
C ALA A 518 33.01 25.97 7.87
N GLY A 519 34.25 25.74 7.41
CA GLY A 519 35.41 26.28 8.07
C GLY A 519 36.62 25.35 8.14
N GLN A 520 36.99 24.71 7.05
CA GLN A 520 38.37 24.27 6.80
C GLN A 520 38.62 24.35 5.28
N ALA A 521 38.76 25.55 4.78
CA ALA A 521 39.42 25.88 3.54
C ALA A 521 40.47 26.93 3.83
#